data_520f3c83ea989179801a42c05dca2ac9
#
_entry.id   520f3c83ea989179801a42c05dca2ac9
#
_cell.length_a   1.000
_cell.length_b   1.000
_cell.length_c   1.000
_cell.angle_alpha   90.00
_cell.angle_beta   90.00
_cell.angle_gamma   90.00
#
_symmetry.space_group_name_H-M   'P 1'
#
loop_
_entity.id
_entity.type
_entity.pdbx_description
1 polymer ?
#
loop_
_entity_poly.entity_id
_entity_poly.type
_entity_poly.pdbx_seq_one_letter_code
_entity_poly.pdbx_strand_id
1 'polypeptide(L)' 'MRKYHVAVEASPSESVMSMMGGGFSIKYYTATIEDNQPVNAETLYNLINENQERKTGPVIAWSKIE' A
#
# COMPACT_ATOMS: atom_id res chain seq x y z
N MET A 1 6.37 -17.77 5.37
CA MET A 1 5.87 -16.38 5.17
C MET A 1 6.64 -15.72 4.05
N ARG A 2 5.95 -14.86 3.32
CA ARG A 2 6.54 -14.13 2.20
C ARG A 2 6.44 -12.64 2.46
N LYS A 3 7.51 -11.91 2.17
CA LYS A 3 7.52 -10.46 2.35
C LYS A 3 7.50 -9.76 1.02
N TYR A 4 6.71 -8.71 0.94
CA TYR A 4 6.55 -7.92 -0.27
C TYR A 4 6.75 -6.45 0.01
N HIS A 5 7.40 -5.77 -0.92
CA HIS A 5 7.50 -4.32 -0.92
C HIS A 5 6.33 -3.80 -1.73
N VAL A 6 5.49 -2.97 -1.11
CA VAL A 6 4.22 -2.54 -1.69
C VAL A 6 4.20 -1.04 -1.89
N ALA A 7 3.85 -0.61 -3.07
CA ALA A 7 3.67 0.81 -3.38
C ALA A 7 2.18 1.12 -3.43
N VAL A 8 1.78 2.16 -2.71
CA VAL A 8 0.38 2.59 -2.65
C VAL A 8 0.28 4.07 -2.94
N GLU A 9 -0.88 4.52 -3.40
CA GLU A 9 -1.16 5.94 -3.47
C GLU A 9 -1.35 6.49 -2.06
N ALA A 10 -1.04 7.76 -1.88
CA ALA A 10 -1.27 8.43 -0.61
C ALA A 10 -2.77 8.46 -0.29
N SER A 11 -3.09 8.65 0.99
CA SER A 11 -4.49 8.77 1.40
C SER A 11 -5.15 9.95 0.69
N PRO A 12 -6.49 9.96 0.59
CA PRO A 12 -7.18 11.04 -0.12
C PRO A 12 -6.80 12.44 0.34
N SER A 13 -6.60 12.66 1.63
CA SER A 13 -6.20 13.97 2.13
C SER A 13 -4.80 14.35 1.67
N GLU A 14 -3.87 13.41 1.64
CA GLU A 14 -2.52 13.64 1.15
C GLU A 14 -2.51 13.82 -0.35
N SER A 15 -3.37 13.10 -1.06
CA SER A 15 -3.51 13.24 -2.51
C SER A 15 -3.98 14.63 -2.91
N VAL A 16 -4.92 15.21 -2.15
CA VAL A 16 -5.39 16.56 -2.41
C VAL A 16 -4.24 17.54 -2.28
N MET A 17 -3.44 17.42 -1.24
CA MET A 17 -2.26 18.28 -1.07
C MET A 17 -1.25 18.10 -2.18
N SER A 18 -1.03 16.85 -2.62
CA SER A 18 -0.13 16.57 -3.74
C SER A 18 -0.62 17.18 -5.03
N MET A 19 -1.92 17.15 -5.27
CA MET A 19 -2.50 17.77 -6.47
C MET A 19 -2.29 19.28 -6.46
N MET A 20 -2.43 19.90 -5.32
CA MET A 20 -2.16 21.34 -5.18
C MET A 20 -0.70 21.63 -5.40
N GLY A 21 0.17 20.70 -5.02
CA GLY A 21 1.61 20.82 -5.24
C GLY A 21 2.08 20.34 -6.60
N GLY A 22 1.18 19.78 -7.41
CA GLY A 22 1.48 19.37 -8.79
C GLY A 22 2.06 17.99 -8.97
N GLY A 23 1.83 17.03 -8.05
CA GLY A 23 2.38 15.69 -8.20
C GLY A 23 1.59 14.62 -7.47
N PHE A 24 1.98 13.36 -7.71
CA PHE A 24 1.47 12.22 -6.97
C PHE A 24 2.32 11.97 -5.73
N SER A 25 1.66 11.57 -4.66
CA SER A 25 2.36 11.06 -3.49
C SER A 25 2.25 9.54 -3.48
N ILE A 26 3.39 8.86 -3.47
CA ILE A 26 3.42 7.40 -3.39
C ILE A 26 4.12 7.03 -2.09
N LYS A 27 3.52 6.10 -1.35
CA LYS A 27 4.11 5.58 -0.12
C LYS A 27 4.45 4.11 -0.28
N TYR A 28 5.47 3.67 0.44
CA TYR A 28 5.94 2.30 0.37
C TYR A 28 5.80 1.64 1.72
N TYR A 29 5.34 0.39 1.70
CA TYR A 29 5.18 -0.42 2.90
C TYR A 29 5.74 -1.81 2.66
N THR A 30 6.03 -2.50 3.76
CA THR A 30 6.39 -3.92 3.70
C THR A 30 5.23 -4.72 4.26
N ALA A 31 4.75 -5.68 3.50
CA ALA A 31 3.67 -6.57 3.92
C ALA A 31 4.18 -7.99 4.03
N THR A 32 3.77 -8.69 5.09
CA THR A 32 4.09 -10.10 5.29
C THR A 32 2.83 -10.91 5.02
N ILE A 33 2.92 -11.86 4.10
CA ILE A 33 1.80 -12.69 3.67
C ILE A 33 2.03 -14.15 4.10
N GLU A 34 0.98 -14.76 4.64
CA GLU A 34 1.00 -16.19 4.95
C GLU A 34 1.10 -17.01 3.66
N ASP A 35 1.68 -18.23 3.77
CA ASP A 35 1.91 -19.05 2.60
C ASP A 35 0.62 -19.47 1.88
N ASN A 36 -0.49 -19.54 2.62
CA ASN A 36 -1.77 -19.93 2.06
C ASN A 36 -2.63 -18.77 1.57
N GLN A 37 -2.13 -17.55 1.65
CA GLN A 37 -2.87 -16.37 1.20
C GLN A 37 -2.49 -15.99 -0.22
N PRO A 38 -3.45 -15.53 -1.02
CA PRO A 38 -3.14 -15.05 -2.37
C PRO A 38 -2.44 -13.69 -2.31
N VAL A 39 -1.58 -13.43 -3.30
CA VAL A 39 -0.92 -12.14 -3.43
C VAL A 39 -1.70 -11.33 -4.46
N ASN A 40 -2.42 -10.33 -4.00
CA ASN A 40 -3.15 -9.42 -4.88
C ASN A 40 -3.32 -8.06 -4.18
N ALA A 41 -3.81 -7.08 -4.92
CA ALA A 41 -3.96 -5.73 -4.41
C ALA A 41 -4.87 -5.66 -3.18
N GLU A 42 -5.95 -6.40 -3.18
CA GLU A 42 -6.90 -6.41 -2.07
C GLU A 42 -6.27 -6.96 -0.78
N THR A 43 -5.60 -8.10 -0.88
CA THR A 43 -4.94 -8.69 0.28
C THR A 43 -3.87 -7.77 0.85
N LEU A 44 -3.04 -7.20 -0.01
CA LEU A 44 -1.99 -6.29 0.41
C LEU A 44 -2.56 -5.01 1.03
N TYR A 45 -3.60 -4.47 0.43
CA TYR A 45 -4.28 -3.30 0.96
C TYR A 45 -4.80 -3.55 2.38
N ASN A 46 -5.47 -4.67 2.58
CA ASN A 46 -6.01 -5.00 3.89
C ASN A 46 -4.92 -5.19 4.94
N LEU A 47 -3.82 -5.86 4.59
CA LEU A 47 -2.70 -6.05 5.51
C LEU A 47 -2.06 -4.73 5.91
N ILE A 48 -1.82 -3.86 4.95
CA ILE A 48 -1.19 -2.57 5.20
C ILE A 48 -2.06 -1.70 6.09
N ASN A 49 -3.37 -1.71 5.86
CA ASN A 49 -4.29 -0.80 6.55
C ASN A 49 -4.93 -1.38 7.81
N GLU A 50 -4.58 -2.59 8.18
CA GLU A 50 -5.20 -3.30 9.29
C GLU A 50 -5.20 -2.51 10.61
N ASN A 51 -4.09 -1.83 10.91
CA ASN A 51 -3.95 -1.11 12.17
C ASN A 51 -3.78 0.40 11.99
N GLN A 52 -4.15 0.93 10.84
CA GLN A 52 -3.97 2.35 10.57
C GLN A 52 -5.26 3.12 10.77
N GLU A 53 -5.15 4.28 11.42
CA GLU A 53 -6.28 5.18 11.58
C GLU A 53 -6.73 5.75 10.24
N ARG A 54 -5.76 6.13 9.41
CA ARG A 54 -6.03 6.62 8.06
C ARG A 54 -5.67 5.56 7.05
N LYS A 55 -6.62 5.23 6.20
CA LYS A 55 -6.38 4.27 5.14
C LYS A 55 -5.55 4.91 4.03
N THR A 56 -4.68 4.11 3.43
CA THR A 56 -3.94 4.55 2.25
C THR A 56 -4.87 4.55 1.04
N GLY A 57 -4.39 5.09 -0.08
CA GLY A 57 -5.04 4.88 -1.37
C GLY A 57 -4.80 3.45 -1.86
N PRO A 58 -5.23 3.14 -3.08
CA PRO A 58 -5.12 1.78 -3.61
C PRO A 58 -3.68 1.34 -3.82
N VAL A 59 -3.47 0.03 -3.77
CA VAL A 59 -2.18 -0.58 -4.08
C VAL A 59 -1.96 -0.51 -5.59
N ILE A 60 -0.81 0.02 -5.99
CA ILE A 60 -0.49 0.19 -7.40
C ILE A 60 0.57 -0.77 -7.90
N ALA A 61 1.44 -1.25 -7.02
CA ALA A 61 2.49 -2.20 -7.40
C ALA A 61 3.03 -2.92 -6.18
N TRP A 62 3.61 -4.08 -6.39
CA TRP A 62 4.32 -4.81 -5.35
C TRP A 62 5.40 -5.69 -5.96
N SER A 63 6.42 -5.98 -5.14
CA SER A 63 7.48 -6.91 -5.55
C SER A 63 7.90 -7.74 -4.37
N LYS A 64 8.26 -9.00 -4.63
CA LYS A 64 8.68 -9.91 -3.58
C LYS A 64 10.09 -9.55 -3.09
N ILE A 65 10.24 -9.49 -1.75
CA ILE A 65 11.54 -9.22 -1.13
C ILE A 65 12.20 -10.53 -0.71
N GLU A 66 11.40 -11.42 -0.12
CA GLU A 66 11.90 -12.71 0.36
C GLU A 66 10.94 -13.82 -0.01
#